data_942c1643fcf8b1f88b75aeb3f77e9a15
#
_entry.id   942c1643fcf8b1f88b75aeb3f77e9a15
#
_cell.length_a   1.000
_cell.length_b   1.000
_cell.length_c   1.000
_cell.angle_alpha   90.00
_cell.angle_beta   90.00
_cell.angle_gamma   90.00
#
_symmetry.space_group_name_H-M   'P 1'
#
loop_
_entity.id
_entity.type
_entity.pdbx_description
1 polymer ?
#
loop_
_entity_poly.entity_id
_entity_poly.type
_entity_poly.pdbx_seq_one_letter_code
_entity_poly.pdbx_strand_id
1 'polypeptide(L)'
;IVIFYMISLLLQTACGPLKYKKVSAKEFPPDYRERVKKNIEEGRGFRIMGNNSKGGTFDFASSNPLWQATLDTLDFMPLVSANYSGGIVITDWYSENNSPNESVKISVRFLTNEIRSDALDINVFLKTCSNNLTNCSINQNNNELIAELNLNILKKATRYQKDLIEKNKKENPYTMSTPTKGSDKPKE
;
A
#
# COMPACT_ATOMS: atom_id res chain seq x y z
N ILE A 1 -24.75 -56.46 6.55
CA ILE A 1 -24.49 -56.34 8.02
C ILE A 1 -22.99 -56.12 8.26
N VAL A 2 -22.08 -56.93 7.68
CA VAL A 2 -20.62 -56.85 7.88
C VAL A 2 -20.05 -55.52 7.36
N ILE A 3 -20.51 -55.00 6.23
CA ILE A 3 -20.07 -53.73 5.66
C ILE A 3 -20.47 -52.55 6.53
N PHE A 4 -21.64 -52.60 7.16
CA PHE A 4 -22.12 -51.55 8.08
C PHE A 4 -21.30 -51.50 9.36
N TYR A 5 -20.83 -52.64 9.86
CA TYR A 5 -19.91 -52.73 11.02
C TYR A 5 -18.52 -52.17 10.71
N MET A 6 -18.01 -52.45 9.49
CA MET A 6 -16.71 -51.93 9.06
C MET A 6 -16.73 -50.40 8.88
N ILE A 7 -17.81 -49.84 8.38
CA ILE A 7 -17.97 -48.37 8.26
C ILE A 7 -18.11 -47.71 9.62
N SER A 8 -18.80 -48.36 10.59
CA SER A 8 -18.93 -47.84 11.97
C SER A 8 -17.61 -47.83 12.73
N LEU A 9 -16.71 -48.78 12.48
CA LEU A 9 -15.38 -48.84 13.09
C LEU A 9 -14.41 -47.75 12.56
N LEU A 10 -14.58 -47.33 11.30
CA LEU A 10 -13.76 -46.27 10.68
C LEU A 10 -14.12 -44.85 11.16
N LEU A 11 -15.33 -44.65 11.73
CA LEU A 11 -15.77 -43.35 12.24
C LEU A 11 -15.28 -43.04 13.66
N GLN A 12 -14.64 -43.98 14.37
CA GLN A 12 -14.22 -43.78 15.77
C GLN A 12 -12.77 -43.28 15.94
N THR A 13 -12.00 -43.12 14.87
CA THR A 13 -10.59 -42.72 14.94
C THR A 13 -10.34 -41.20 14.75
N ALA A 14 -11.37 -40.39 14.70
CA ALA A 14 -11.26 -38.94 14.42
C ALA A 14 -11.01 -38.03 15.64
N CYS A 15 -10.87 -38.58 16.86
CA CYS A 15 -10.48 -37.80 18.04
C CYS A 15 -8.99 -37.96 18.35
N GLY A 16 -8.15 -37.20 17.67
CA GLY A 16 -6.77 -37.01 18.08
C GLY A 16 -6.70 -36.37 19.46
N PRO A 17 -5.69 -36.65 20.31
CA PRO A 17 -5.56 -36.06 21.63
C PRO A 17 -5.38 -34.54 21.48
N LEU A 18 -6.42 -33.79 21.73
CA LEU A 18 -6.35 -32.33 21.91
C LEU A 18 -5.40 -32.06 23.10
N LYS A 19 -4.15 -31.71 22.78
CA LYS A 19 -3.19 -31.29 23.79
C LYS A 19 -3.67 -29.93 24.33
N TYR A 20 -4.48 -29.98 25.38
CA TYR A 20 -4.91 -28.79 26.13
C TYR A 20 -3.68 -28.18 26.82
N LYS A 21 -3.23 -27.02 26.33
CA LYS A 21 -2.18 -26.24 26.96
C LYS A 21 -2.81 -25.51 28.15
N LYS A 22 -2.52 -25.93 29.36
CA LYS A 22 -2.95 -25.24 30.58
C LYS A 22 -2.31 -23.85 30.60
N VAL A 23 -3.10 -22.83 30.34
CA VAL A 23 -2.64 -21.43 30.45
C VAL A 23 -3.03 -20.93 31.85
N SER A 24 -2.09 -20.25 32.51
CA SER A 24 -2.29 -19.73 33.87
C SER A 24 -3.41 -18.66 33.86
N ALA A 25 -4.29 -18.70 34.87
CA ALA A 25 -5.31 -17.68 35.07
C ALA A 25 -4.75 -16.26 35.26
N LYS A 26 -3.47 -16.14 35.66
CA LYS A 26 -2.74 -14.85 35.70
C LYS A 26 -2.39 -14.35 34.30
N GLU A 27 -2.16 -15.24 33.36
CA GLU A 27 -1.82 -14.90 31.98
C GLU A 27 -3.07 -14.61 31.16
N PHE A 28 -4.15 -15.39 31.39
CA PHE A 28 -5.45 -15.21 30.78
C PHE A 28 -6.56 -15.22 31.85
N PRO A 29 -6.90 -14.07 32.43
CA PRO A 29 -7.99 -13.98 33.40
C PRO A 29 -9.30 -14.47 32.81
N PRO A 30 -10.13 -15.21 33.56
CA PRO A 30 -11.45 -15.67 33.10
C PRO A 30 -12.41 -14.50 32.85
N ASP A 31 -12.27 -13.40 33.57
CA ASP A 31 -13.09 -12.20 33.39
C ASP A 31 -12.62 -11.41 32.14
N TYR A 32 -13.57 -11.14 31.25
CA TYR A 32 -13.31 -10.37 30.03
C TYR A 32 -12.85 -8.94 30.32
N ARG A 33 -13.32 -8.32 31.40
CA ARG A 33 -12.96 -6.94 31.79
C ARG A 33 -11.49 -6.86 32.21
N GLU A 34 -11.00 -7.84 32.95
CA GLU A 34 -9.59 -7.93 33.34
C GLU A 34 -8.70 -8.17 32.12
N ARG A 35 -9.15 -9.01 31.18
CA ARG A 35 -8.43 -9.21 29.91
C ARG A 35 -8.34 -7.93 29.07
N VAL A 36 -9.45 -7.18 28.99
CA VAL A 36 -9.45 -5.89 28.26
C VAL A 36 -8.52 -4.90 28.95
N LYS A 37 -8.60 -4.77 30.28
CA LYS A 37 -7.72 -3.88 31.05
C LYS A 37 -6.25 -4.24 30.86
N LYS A 38 -5.90 -5.51 30.99
CA LYS A 38 -4.54 -6.01 30.80
C LYS A 38 -4.05 -5.76 29.36
N ASN A 39 -4.88 -6.01 28.35
CA ASN A 39 -4.52 -5.75 26.96
C ASN A 39 -4.30 -4.25 26.69
N ILE A 40 -5.05 -3.37 27.36
CA ILE A 40 -4.86 -1.91 27.27
C ILE A 40 -3.54 -1.52 27.96
N GLU A 41 -3.26 -2.03 29.16
CA GLU A 41 -2.04 -1.76 29.91
C GLU A 41 -0.79 -2.28 29.18
N GLU A 42 -0.85 -3.49 28.60
CA GLU A 42 0.22 -4.09 27.80
C GLU A 42 0.32 -3.53 26.36
N GLY A 43 -0.60 -2.64 25.99
CA GLY A 43 -0.65 -2.08 24.64
C GLY A 43 -1.07 -3.06 23.55
N ARG A 44 -1.69 -4.18 23.90
CA ARG A 44 -2.20 -5.23 22.99
C ARG A 44 -3.66 -5.00 22.57
N GLY A 45 -4.23 -3.84 22.85
CA GLY A 45 -5.57 -3.48 22.40
C GLY A 45 -5.70 -3.55 20.87
N PHE A 46 -6.93 -3.83 20.39
CA PHE A 46 -7.20 -3.74 18.94
C PHE A 46 -6.97 -2.29 18.51
N ARG A 47 -5.87 -2.06 17.84
CA ARG A 47 -5.53 -0.77 17.25
C ARG A 47 -5.99 -0.81 15.80
N ILE A 48 -7.01 -0.02 15.48
CA ILE A 48 -7.45 0.22 14.11
C ILE A 48 -6.32 0.91 13.32
N MET A 49 -5.39 1.52 14.04
CA MET A 49 -4.18 2.14 13.50
C MET A 49 -2.97 1.41 14.03
N GLY A 50 -2.15 0.86 13.14
CA GLY A 50 -0.89 0.18 13.48
C GLY A 50 0.05 1.04 14.33
N ASN A 51 0.82 0.38 15.17
CA ASN A 51 1.52 0.93 16.34
C ASN A 51 2.68 1.89 16.05
N ASN A 52 2.88 2.38 14.83
CA ASN A 52 3.98 3.29 14.48
C ASN A 52 3.58 4.51 13.65
N SER A 53 2.30 4.88 13.61
CA SER A 53 1.92 6.14 12.97
C SER A 53 2.14 7.30 13.94
N LYS A 54 3.36 7.76 14.06
CA LYS A 54 3.65 9.14 14.44
C LYS A 54 3.28 10.02 13.24
N GLY A 55 2.01 10.25 13.01
CA GLY A 55 1.57 11.12 11.93
C GLY A 55 0.21 10.70 11.41
N GLY A 56 -0.70 11.63 11.33
CA GLY A 56 -2.05 11.42 10.87
C GLY A 56 -2.14 10.89 9.43
N THR A 57 -3.33 10.82 8.91
CA THR A 57 -3.79 10.33 7.60
C THR A 57 -2.92 10.66 6.37
N PHE A 58 -1.88 11.49 6.52
CA PHE A 58 -0.90 11.81 5.48
C PHE A 58 0.06 10.66 5.14
N ASP A 59 0.24 9.70 6.03
CA ASP A 59 1.22 8.61 5.83
C ASP A 59 0.81 7.63 4.72
N PHE A 60 -0.48 7.54 4.40
CA PHE A 60 -0.97 6.65 3.34
C PHE A 60 -0.55 7.10 1.94
N ALA A 61 -0.67 8.37 1.65
CA ALA A 61 -0.30 8.92 0.34
C ALA A 61 1.23 9.00 0.17
N SER A 62 1.97 9.23 1.26
CA SER A 62 3.43 9.29 1.26
C SER A 62 4.09 7.91 1.20
N SER A 63 3.38 6.83 1.52
CA SER A 63 3.92 5.47 1.51
C SER A 63 3.84 4.77 0.14
N ASN A 64 3.07 5.32 -0.82
CA ASN A 64 2.98 4.76 -2.17
C ASN A 64 3.96 5.46 -3.13
N PRO A 65 5.03 4.78 -3.57
CA PRO A 65 6.04 5.37 -4.44
C PRO A 65 5.50 5.87 -5.78
N LEU A 66 4.52 5.17 -6.38
CA LEU A 66 3.89 5.60 -7.63
C LEU A 66 3.11 6.90 -7.46
N TRP A 67 2.33 7.00 -6.38
CA TRP A 67 1.57 8.20 -6.07
C TRP A 67 2.47 9.40 -5.85
N GLN A 68 3.48 9.24 -5.00
CA GLN A 68 4.46 10.29 -4.71
C GLN A 68 5.20 10.73 -5.98
N ALA A 69 5.66 9.78 -6.80
CA ALA A 69 6.35 10.06 -8.06
C ALA A 69 5.44 10.81 -9.06
N THR A 70 4.15 10.48 -9.09
CA THR A 70 3.18 11.15 -9.97
C THR A 70 2.99 12.61 -9.55
N LEU A 71 2.74 12.87 -8.27
CA LEU A 71 2.59 14.22 -7.75
C LEU A 71 3.86 15.05 -8.00
N ASP A 72 5.04 14.50 -7.72
CA ASP A 72 6.32 15.15 -7.93
C ASP A 72 6.66 15.37 -9.44
N THR A 73 6.09 14.57 -10.33
CA THR A 73 6.26 14.76 -11.78
C THR A 73 5.34 15.85 -12.32
N LEU A 74 4.18 16.03 -11.70
CA LEU A 74 3.15 17.02 -12.09
C LEU A 74 3.17 18.30 -11.24
N ASP A 75 4.15 18.46 -10.35
CA ASP A 75 4.21 19.56 -9.37
C ASP A 75 4.22 20.96 -10.02
N PHE A 76 4.71 21.06 -11.25
CA PHE A 76 4.72 22.34 -11.99
C PHE A 76 3.33 22.76 -12.50
N MET A 77 2.32 21.88 -12.42
CA MET A 77 0.94 22.13 -12.88
C MET A 77 -0.01 22.22 -11.69
N PRO A 78 -0.97 23.19 -11.69
CA PRO A 78 -2.00 23.19 -10.67
C PRO A 78 -2.89 21.94 -10.79
N LEU A 79 -3.24 21.36 -9.63
CA LEU A 79 -4.09 20.17 -9.56
C LEU A 79 -5.55 20.56 -9.33
N VAL A 80 -6.45 20.01 -10.13
CA VAL A 80 -7.91 20.10 -9.93
C VAL A 80 -8.35 19.05 -8.93
N SER A 81 -7.80 17.85 -9.03
CA SER A 81 -8.16 16.73 -8.16
C SER A 81 -6.98 15.79 -7.95
N ALA A 82 -6.78 15.41 -6.69
CA ALA A 82 -5.85 14.37 -6.29
C ALA A 82 -6.56 13.45 -5.29
N ASN A 83 -7.21 12.41 -5.80
CA ASN A 83 -7.97 11.46 -4.99
C ASN A 83 -7.19 10.14 -4.88
N TYR A 84 -6.52 9.93 -3.75
CA TYR A 84 -5.75 8.73 -3.49
C TYR A 84 -6.61 7.48 -3.48
N SER A 85 -7.76 7.50 -2.77
CA SER A 85 -8.67 6.36 -2.67
C SER A 85 -9.30 5.97 -4.00
N GLY A 86 -9.59 6.98 -4.85
CA GLY A 86 -10.10 6.77 -6.21
C GLY A 86 -9.00 6.47 -7.23
N GLY A 87 -7.73 6.55 -6.82
CA GLY A 87 -6.60 6.27 -7.70
C GLY A 87 -6.54 7.20 -8.91
N ILE A 88 -6.81 8.50 -8.72
CA ILE A 88 -6.82 9.46 -9.84
C ILE A 88 -6.20 10.80 -9.45
N VAL A 89 -5.38 11.34 -10.36
CA VAL A 89 -4.82 12.70 -10.29
C VAL A 89 -5.20 13.43 -11.59
N ILE A 90 -5.73 14.63 -11.47
CA ILE A 90 -6.13 15.47 -12.59
C ILE A 90 -5.55 16.85 -12.40
N THR A 91 -4.79 17.35 -13.40
CA THR A 91 -4.28 18.71 -13.43
C THR A 91 -5.34 19.70 -13.98
N ASP A 92 -5.13 20.98 -13.77
CA ASP A 92 -5.82 22.01 -14.53
C ASP A 92 -5.15 22.23 -15.89
N TRP A 93 -5.76 23.07 -16.71
CA TRP A 93 -5.14 23.53 -17.95
C TRP A 93 -3.91 24.38 -17.62
N TYR A 94 -2.79 23.96 -18.13
CA TYR A 94 -1.50 24.64 -17.98
C TYR A 94 -1.00 25.10 -19.35
N SER A 95 -0.61 26.34 -19.46
CA SER A 95 0.06 26.88 -20.64
C SER A 95 1.37 27.54 -20.25
N GLU A 96 2.38 27.31 -21.04
CA GLU A 96 3.65 27.99 -20.87
C GLU A 96 3.55 29.45 -21.32
N ASN A 97 4.24 30.37 -20.64
CA ASN A 97 4.15 31.82 -20.87
C ASN A 97 4.45 32.24 -22.31
N ASN A 98 5.16 31.42 -23.07
CA ASN A 98 5.49 31.68 -24.47
C ASN A 98 4.45 31.19 -25.48
N SER A 99 3.44 30.42 -25.03
CA SER A 99 2.42 29.81 -25.90
C SER A 99 1.01 29.97 -25.30
N PRO A 100 0.47 31.19 -25.19
CA PRO A 100 -0.82 31.44 -24.54
C PRO A 100 -1.98 30.74 -25.26
N ASN A 101 -1.82 30.37 -26.52
CA ASN A 101 -2.83 29.70 -27.32
C ASN A 101 -2.85 28.18 -27.17
N GLU A 102 -1.86 27.63 -26.48
CA GLU A 102 -1.73 26.20 -26.24
C GLU A 102 -1.80 25.89 -24.74
N SER A 103 -2.60 24.92 -24.39
CA SER A 103 -2.73 24.46 -23.01
C SER A 103 -2.76 22.96 -22.94
N VAL A 104 -2.15 22.42 -21.90
CA VAL A 104 -2.08 20.97 -21.63
C VAL A 104 -2.85 20.66 -20.35
N LYS A 105 -3.60 19.59 -20.35
CA LYS A 105 -4.23 19.00 -19.17
C LYS A 105 -3.90 17.52 -19.12
N ILE A 106 -3.52 17.03 -17.95
CA ILE A 106 -3.10 15.65 -17.75
C ILE A 106 -4.03 14.98 -16.73
N SER A 107 -4.44 13.75 -17.04
CA SER A 107 -5.17 12.89 -16.11
C SER A 107 -4.41 11.58 -15.97
N VAL A 108 -4.09 11.21 -14.75
CA VAL A 108 -3.39 9.96 -14.42
C VAL A 108 -4.30 9.10 -13.55
N ARG A 109 -4.61 7.90 -14.01
CA ARG A 109 -5.37 6.90 -13.26
C ARG A 109 -4.45 5.73 -12.93
N PHE A 110 -4.45 5.34 -11.66
CA PHE A 110 -3.67 4.23 -11.16
C PHE A 110 -4.47 2.93 -11.32
N LEU A 111 -3.91 1.98 -12.04
CA LEU A 111 -4.51 0.66 -12.28
C LEU A 111 -4.02 -0.36 -11.26
N THR A 112 -2.82 -0.14 -10.71
CA THR A 112 -2.21 -0.98 -9.66
C THR A 112 -1.27 -0.15 -8.79
N ASN A 113 -0.94 -0.66 -7.61
CA ASN A 113 0.05 -0.06 -6.70
C ASN A 113 1.48 -0.57 -6.95
N GLU A 114 1.66 -1.49 -7.89
CA GLU A 114 2.96 -2.05 -8.25
C GLU A 114 3.66 -1.19 -9.30
N ILE A 115 4.99 -1.09 -9.23
CA ILE A 115 5.78 -0.34 -10.22
C ILE A 115 5.99 -1.22 -11.45
N ARG A 116 5.08 -1.07 -12.42
CA ARG A 116 5.08 -1.78 -13.71
C ARG A 116 4.73 -0.81 -14.84
N SER A 117 5.08 -1.18 -16.07
CA SER A 117 4.82 -0.35 -17.25
C SER A 117 3.35 -0.07 -17.52
N ASP A 118 2.46 -0.95 -17.08
CA ASP A 118 1.00 -0.88 -17.22
C ASP A 118 0.29 -0.41 -15.93
N ALA A 119 1.04 0.15 -14.98
CA ALA A 119 0.49 0.60 -13.70
C ALA A 119 -0.38 1.86 -13.82
N LEU A 120 -0.14 2.65 -14.85
CA LEU A 120 -0.74 3.96 -15.03
C LEU A 120 -1.49 4.04 -16.37
N ASP A 121 -2.68 4.62 -16.34
CA ASP A 121 -3.44 5.05 -17.50
C ASP A 121 -3.37 6.58 -17.56
N ILE A 122 -2.56 7.10 -18.50
CA ILE A 122 -2.28 8.51 -18.63
C ILE A 122 -2.99 9.06 -19.85
N ASN A 123 -3.79 10.09 -19.67
CA ASN A 123 -4.47 10.81 -20.75
C ASN A 123 -3.96 12.25 -20.78
N VAL A 124 -3.53 12.68 -21.95
CA VAL A 124 -3.06 14.03 -22.20
C VAL A 124 -4.01 14.73 -23.16
N PHE A 125 -4.49 15.88 -22.76
CA PHE A 125 -5.36 16.73 -23.56
C PHE A 125 -4.59 17.98 -23.94
N LEU A 126 -4.52 18.25 -25.24
CA LEU A 126 -3.90 19.44 -25.84
C LEU A 126 -5.03 20.33 -26.33
N LYS A 127 -5.12 21.52 -25.79
CA LYS A 127 -6.05 22.55 -26.23
C LYS A 127 -5.28 23.60 -27.02
N THR A 128 -5.66 23.79 -28.28
CA THR A 128 -5.09 24.82 -29.15
C THR A 128 -6.17 25.78 -29.54
N CYS A 129 -5.97 27.08 -29.27
CA CYS A 129 -6.90 28.13 -29.55
C CYS A 129 -6.37 29.05 -30.69
N SER A 130 -7.29 29.68 -31.43
CA SER A 130 -6.91 30.76 -32.37
C SER A 130 -6.40 32.00 -31.61
N ASN A 131 -5.76 32.92 -32.33
CA ASN A 131 -5.15 34.13 -31.74
C ASN A 131 -6.09 34.98 -30.85
N ASN A 132 -7.38 34.80 -30.96
CA ASN A 132 -8.38 35.54 -30.14
C ASN A 132 -8.92 34.67 -28.98
N LEU A 133 -8.37 33.47 -28.72
CA LEU A 133 -8.86 32.54 -27.68
C LEU A 133 -10.33 32.12 -27.81
N THR A 134 -10.96 32.36 -28.94
CA THR A 134 -12.41 32.14 -29.16
C THR A 134 -12.71 30.78 -29.79
N ASN A 135 -11.87 30.32 -30.70
CA ASN A 135 -12.00 29.01 -31.34
C ASN A 135 -10.92 28.06 -30.87
N CYS A 136 -11.27 27.18 -29.97
CA CYS A 136 -10.36 26.21 -29.41
C CYS A 136 -10.69 24.80 -29.91
N SER A 137 -9.67 24.03 -30.29
CA SER A 137 -9.75 22.60 -30.56
C SER A 137 -9.04 21.83 -29.44
N ILE A 138 -9.60 20.70 -29.07
CA ILE A 138 -9.00 19.81 -28.07
C ILE A 138 -8.62 18.50 -28.77
N ASN A 139 -7.34 18.19 -28.76
CA ASN A 139 -6.80 16.91 -29.22
C ASN A 139 -6.44 16.06 -28.01
N GLN A 140 -6.76 14.78 -28.06
CA GLN A 140 -6.45 13.81 -27.02
C GLN A 140 -5.35 12.88 -27.50
N ASN A 141 -4.51 12.43 -26.56
CA ASN A 141 -3.48 11.41 -26.74
C ASN A 141 -2.31 11.81 -27.63
N ASN A 142 -1.40 12.56 -27.04
CA ASN A 142 -0.02 12.64 -27.53
C ASN A 142 0.76 11.43 -26.99
N ASN A 143 0.89 10.37 -27.79
CA ASN A 143 1.52 9.10 -27.40
C ASN A 143 2.97 9.27 -26.97
N GLU A 144 3.70 10.20 -27.56
CA GLU A 144 5.09 10.48 -27.20
C GLU A 144 5.19 11.06 -25.79
N LEU A 145 4.38 12.08 -25.48
CA LEU A 145 4.33 12.69 -24.16
C LEU A 145 3.82 11.71 -23.09
N ILE A 146 2.83 10.87 -23.42
CA ILE A 146 2.34 9.82 -22.53
C ILE A 146 3.45 8.83 -22.19
N ALA A 147 4.22 8.37 -23.17
CA ALA A 147 5.32 7.43 -22.97
C ALA A 147 6.44 8.05 -22.11
N GLU A 148 6.77 9.32 -22.36
CA GLU A 148 7.76 10.05 -21.57
C GLU A 148 7.31 10.25 -20.12
N LEU A 149 6.08 10.68 -19.88
CA LEU A 149 5.51 10.84 -18.55
C LEU A 149 5.52 9.51 -17.78
N ASN A 150 5.04 8.44 -18.41
CA ASN A 150 5.03 7.11 -17.81
C ASN A 150 6.45 6.67 -17.40
N LEU A 151 7.42 6.81 -18.29
CA LEU A 151 8.82 6.48 -18.01
C LEU A 151 9.37 7.30 -16.83
N ASN A 152 9.12 8.61 -16.82
CA ASN A 152 9.61 9.50 -15.78
C ASN A 152 8.98 9.19 -14.42
N ILE A 153 7.67 8.94 -14.37
CA ILE A 153 6.97 8.55 -13.16
C ILE A 153 7.51 7.22 -12.62
N LEU A 154 7.64 6.20 -13.45
CA LEU A 154 8.16 4.89 -13.05
C LEU A 154 9.60 4.96 -12.54
N LYS A 155 10.44 5.76 -13.20
CA LYS A 155 11.83 5.99 -12.78
C LYS A 155 11.92 6.66 -11.42
N LYS A 156 11.11 7.69 -11.14
CA LYS A 156 11.02 8.34 -9.84
C LYS A 156 10.44 7.38 -8.78
N ALA A 157 9.38 6.64 -9.10
CA ALA A 157 8.76 5.67 -8.21
C ALA A 157 9.75 4.57 -7.76
N THR A 158 10.57 4.06 -8.69
CA THR A 158 11.62 3.09 -8.36
C THR A 158 12.64 3.65 -7.37
N ARG A 159 12.98 4.94 -7.49
CA ARG A 159 13.88 5.62 -6.56
C ARG A 159 13.26 5.72 -5.17
N TYR A 160 12.02 6.22 -5.07
CA TYR A 160 11.29 6.31 -3.80
C TYR A 160 11.11 4.94 -3.12
N GLN A 161 10.85 3.88 -3.90
CA GLN A 161 10.75 2.53 -3.37
C GLN A 161 12.08 2.06 -2.73
N LYS A 162 13.22 2.35 -3.36
CA LYS A 162 14.54 2.03 -2.79
C LYS A 162 14.78 2.77 -1.48
N ASP A 163 14.47 4.05 -1.44
CA ASP A 163 14.63 4.88 -0.24
C ASP A 163 13.76 4.38 0.92
N LEU A 164 12.51 3.98 0.64
CA LEU A 164 11.62 3.37 1.63
C LEU A 164 12.17 2.03 2.16
N ILE A 165 12.71 1.18 1.29
CA ILE A 165 13.31 -0.10 1.69
C ILE A 165 14.53 0.13 2.59
N GLU A 166 15.39 1.09 2.25
CA GLU A 166 16.56 1.44 3.06
C GLU A 166 16.16 2.02 4.41
N LYS A 167 15.18 2.91 4.44
CA LYS A 167 14.63 3.47 5.67
C LYS A 167 14.08 2.38 6.57
N ASN A 168 13.25 1.49 6.02
CA ASN A 168 12.68 0.38 6.77
C ASN A 168 13.76 -0.58 7.31
N LYS A 169 14.84 -0.84 6.56
CA LYS A 169 15.97 -1.65 7.04
C LYS A 169 16.70 -1.00 8.22
N LYS A 170 16.83 0.32 8.22
CA LYS A 170 17.47 1.07 9.32
C LYS A 170 16.59 1.11 10.57
N GLU A 171 15.28 1.28 10.39
CA GLU A 171 14.33 1.36 11.51
C GLU A 171 13.99 -0.01 12.11
N ASN A 172 14.02 -1.07 11.29
CA ASN A 172 13.76 -2.45 11.68
C ASN A 172 14.91 -3.36 11.25
N PRO A 173 16.07 -3.28 11.91
CA PRO A 173 17.18 -4.18 11.59
C PRO A 173 16.73 -5.62 11.86
N TYR A 174 16.88 -6.50 10.86
CA TYR A 174 16.56 -7.90 10.97
C TYR A 174 17.51 -8.56 11.98
N THR A 175 17.07 -8.71 13.22
CA THR A 175 17.77 -9.51 14.23
C THR A 175 17.48 -10.96 13.93
N MET A 176 18.42 -11.68 13.30
CA MET A 176 18.41 -13.14 13.31
C MET A 176 18.41 -13.58 14.78
N SER A 177 17.31 -14.21 15.22
CA SER A 177 17.33 -14.94 16.49
C SER A 177 18.41 -16.00 16.37
N THR A 178 19.52 -15.82 17.09
CA THR A 178 20.52 -16.88 17.25
C THR A 178 19.79 -18.10 17.77
N PRO A 179 19.92 -19.28 17.11
CA PRO A 179 19.33 -20.50 17.64
C PRO A 179 19.88 -20.68 19.05
N THR A 180 19.01 -20.66 20.04
CA THR A 180 19.36 -21.02 21.43
C THR A 180 19.95 -22.40 21.39
N LYS A 181 21.27 -22.47 21.66
CA LYS A 181 22.02 -23.72 21.85
C LYS A 181 21.20 -24.52 22.86
N GLY A 182 20.65 -25.66 22.42
CA GLY A 182 19.90 -26.54 23.29
C GLY A 182 20.72 -26.82 24.54
N SER A 183 20.14 -26.56 25.70
CA SER A 183 20.72 -26.98 26.97
C SER A 183 20.64 -28.49 27.00
N ASP A 184 21.71 -29.14 26.62
CA ASP A 184 21.97 -30.55 26.97
C ASP A 184 22.01 -30.64 28.49
N LYS A 185 20.89 -31.03 29.10
CA LYS A 185 20.90 -31.52 30.48
C LYS A 185 21.47 -32.95 30.46
N PRO A 186 22.51 -33.23 31.21
CA PRO A 186 22.94 -34.61 31.40
C PRO A 186 21.83 -35.37 32.11
N LYS A 187 21.52 -36.57 31.62
CA LYS A 187 20.69 -37.54 32.31
C LYS A 187 21.58 -38.20 33.35
N GLU A 188 21.33 -38.03 34.61
CA GLU A 188 21.62 -38.98 35.68
C GLU A 188 20.45 -39.95 35.84
#